data_947b5c99381ec31db4b79874839c0e97
#
_entry.id   947b5c99381ec31db4b79874839c0e97
#
_cell.length_a   1.000
_cell.length_b   1.000
_cell.length_c   1.000
_cell.angle_alpha   90.00
_cell.angle_beta   90.00
_cell.angle_gamma   90.00
#
_symmetry.space_group_name_H-M   'P 1'
#
loop_
_entity.id
_entity.type
_entity.pdbx_description
1 polymer ?
#
loop_
_entity_poly.entity_id
_entity_poly.type
_entity_poly.pdbx_seq_one_letter_code
_entity_poly.pdbx_strand_id
1 'polypeptide(L)'
;SDADGQVIDRALVLTFEGPNSFTGEDTVELHLHGSIAVVRAVLALLSGFDGTRLAEPGEFTRRAMENGKLDLTQVEGLGDLIEAETEAQRKQALRVLSGHLGQKVDIWREKLIRAAALLEVTIDFADEDVPVDVSPEVTELLNAVNADILAEIAGTHTAERIRTGFEVAIIGRPNAGKSTLLNALAGRDAAITSAVAGTTRDVIEVRMDLGGLPVTLLDTAGLREGADEVESIGIDRAKTRGEQADLRVFLSEEGEELPVAAVADDIVLRPKADLRASADKAISGVTGQGVPQLIERIQAILGARSLNVGLATHERHRVALQKSAEGLAAAMLVLDHGPDQYDIASEELRHSIRALEALVGRIDVENLLDVIFSSFCLGK
;
A
#
# COMPACT_ATOMS: atom_id res chain seq x y z
N SER A 1 37.38 -3.21 -19.40
CA SER A 1 38.72 -3.51 -18.84
C SER A 1 39.02 -2.51 -17.74
N ASP A 2 39.90 -2.85 -16.80
CA ASP A 2 40.40 -1.96 -15.77
C ASP A 2 41.49 -0.98 -16.30
N ALA A 3 42.09 -0.18 -15.42
CA ALA A 3 43.12 0.80 -15.77
C ALA A 3 44.40 0.14 -16.35
N ASP A 4 44.67 -1.10 -16.01
CA ASP A 4 45.82 -1.89 -16.48
C ASP A 4 45.52 -2.66 -17.76
N GLY A 5 44.32 -2.48 -18.34
CA GLY A 5 43.87 -3.13 -19.56
C GLY A 5 43.37 -4.60 -19.37
N GLN A 6 43.26 -5.08 -18.12
CA GLN A 6 42.75 -6.41 -17.83
C GLN A 6 41.21 -6.43 -17.98
N VAL A 7 40.71 -7.50 -18.58
CA VAL A 7 39.24 -7.66 -18.78
C VAL A 7 38.58 -7.91 -17.44
N ILE A 8 37.66 -7.02 -17.04
CA ILE A 8 36.80 -7.18 -15.83
C ILE A 8 35.63 -8.10 -16.16
N ASP A 9 34.93 -7.80 -17.27
CA ASP A 9 33.79 -8.57 -17.72
C ASP A 9 33.52 -8.33 -19.22
N ARG A 10 32.65 -9.15 -19.79
CA ARG A 10 32.07 -8.96 -21.13
C ARG A 10 30.58 -8.70 -20.99
N ALA A 11 30.17 -7.46 -21.12
CA ALA A 11 28.82 -6.99 -20.84
C ALA A 11 28.10 -6.53 -22.11
N LEU A 12 26.75 -6.60 -22.08
CA LEU A 12 25.93 -5.82 -23.00
C LEU A 12 25.87 -4.38 -22.46
N VAL A 13 26.15 -3.42 -23.34
CA VAL A 13 26.08 -1.99 -23.01
C VAL A 13 24.95 -1.36 -23.82
N LEU A 14 24.01 -0.73 -23.15
CA LEU A 14 22.90 0.02 -23.76
C LEU A 14 23.07 1.50 -23.43
N THR A 15 22.82 2.37 -24.40
CA THR A 15 22.84 3.81 -24.24
C THR A 15 21.47 4.38 -24.59
N PHE A 16 20.97 5.26 -23.74
CA PHE A 16 19.70 5.95 -23.92
C PHE A 16 19.94 7.44 -23.88
N GLU A 17 19.60 8.11 -24.97
CA GLU A 17 19.69 9.58 -25.04
C GLU A 17 18.43 10.19 -24.41
N GLY A 18 18.62 11.20 -23.56
CA GLY A 18 17.52 12.00 -23.03
C GLY A 18 16.75 12.71 -24.15
N PRO A 19 15.45 12.89 -24.03
CA PRO A 19 14.58 12.50 -22.92
C PRO A 19 14.05 11.06 -22.97
N ASN A 20 14.54 10.17 -23.87
CA ASN A 20 14.00 8.83 -24.11
C ASN A 20 14.67 7.75 -23.23
N SER A 21 15.04 8.12 -22.00
CA SER A 21 15.57 7.24 -20.97
C SER A 21 14.61 7.13 -19.77
N PHE A 22 14.90 6.24 -18.83
CA PHE A 22 14.13 6.12 -17.60
C PHE A 22 14.16 7.40 -16.76
N THR A 23 15.34 8.02 -16.62
CA THR A 23 15.51 9.25 -15.83
C THR A 23 15.14 10.51 -16.61
N GLY A 24 14.97 10.44 -17.94
CA GLY A 24 14.85 11.61 -18.81
C GLY A 24 16.19 12.27 -19.18
N GLU A 25 17.30 11.76 -18.65
CA GLU A 25 18.67 12.21 -18.92
C GLU A 25 19.43 11.15 -19.72
N ASP A 26 20.61 11.48 -20.24
CA ASP A 26 21.48 10.49 -20.88
C ASP A 26 21.83 9.37 -19.90
N THR A 27 21.55 8.13 -20.27
CA THR A 27 21.73 6.97 -19.40
C THR A 27 22.50 5.88 -20.12
N VAL A 28 23.42 5.22 -19.41
CA VAL A 28 24.14 4.04 -19.88
C VAL A 28 23.86 2.87 -18.93
N GLU A 29 23.45 1.75 -19.48
CA GLU A 29 23.23 0.50 -18.73
C GLU A 29 24.31 -0.52 -19.08
N LEU A 30 24.91 -1.11 -18.04
CA LEU A 30 25.91 -2.18 -18.14
C LEU A 30 25.30 -3.49 -17.62
N HIS A 31 24.95 -4.39 -18.51
CA HIS A 31 24.39 -5.69 -18.14
C HIS A 31 25.53 -6.68 -17.90
N LEU A 32 25.98 -6.77 -16.64
CA LEU A 32 27.11 -7.54 -16.18
C LEU A 32 26.74 -8.99 -15.82
N HIS A 33 27.74 -9.88 -15.77
CA HIS A 33 27.60 -11.14 -15.05
C HIS A 33 27.52 -10.83 -13.54
N GLY A 34 26.40 -11.19 -12.90
CA GLY A 34 25.98 -10.67 -11.58
C GLY A 34 26.80 -11.13 -10.37
N SER A 35 28.07 -11.52 -10.52
CA SER A 35 28.90 -11.83 -9.37
C SER A 35 29.25 -10.55 -8.58
N ILE A 36 29.26 -10.64 -7.26
CA ILE A 36 29.62 -9.51 -6.37
C ILE A 36 30.99 -8.93 -6.72
N ALA A 37 31.95 -9.78 -7.12
CA ALA A 37 33.29 -9.35 -7.48
C ALA A 37 33.30 -8.49 -8.75
N VAL A 38 32.55 -8.88 -9.80
CA VAL A 38 32.43 -8.12 -11.05
C VAL A 38 31.75 -6.77 -10.79
N VAL A 39 30.62 -6.78 -10.08
CA VAL A 39 29.88 -5.54 -9.76
C VAL A 39 30.76 -4.56 -8.98
N ARG A 40 31.47 -5.03 -7.94
CA ARG A 40 32.39 -4.20 -7.15
C ARG A 40 33.54 -3.64 -8.00
N ALA A 41 34.13 -4.44 -8.88
CA ALA A 41 35.23 -4.00 -9.74
C ALA A 41 34.78 -2.90 -10.72
N VAL A 42 33.59 -3.06 -11.32
CA VAL A 42 33.01 -2.06 -12.24
C VAL A 42 32.66 -0.78 -11.48
N LEU A 43 32.03 -0.87 -10.32
CA LEU A 43 31.69 0.31 -9.50
C LEU A 43 32.96 1.06 -9.05
N ALA A 44 34.00 0.33 -8.64
CA ALA A 44 35.29 0.94 -8.28
C ALA A 44 35.93 1.65 -9.48
N LEU A 45 35.88 1.07 -10.67
CA LEU A 45 36.39 1.68 -11.89
C LEU A 45 35.61 2.96 -12.22
N LEU A 46 34.28 2.89 -12.22
CA LEU A 46 33.42 4.03 -12.56
C LEU A 46 33.57 5.17 -11.56
N SER A 47 33.67 4.86 -10.25
CA SER A 47 33.86 5.87 -9.22
C SER A 47 35.27 6.54 -9.28
N GLY A 48 36.17 6.03 -10.09
CA GLY A 48 37.48 6.62 -10.34
C GLY A 48 37.48 7.69 -11.44
N PHE A 49 36.39 7.87 -12.18
CA PHE A 49 36.31 8.94 -13.17
C PHE A 49 35.94 10.27 -12.52
N ASP A 50 36.53 11.35 -13.00
CA ASP A 50 36.20 12.70 -12.52
C ASP A 50 34.71 13.02 -12.79
N GLY A 51 34.06 13.53 -11.76
CA GLY A 51 32.63 13.91 -11.85
C GLY A 51 31.64 12.77 -11.64
N THR A 52 32.11 11.56 -11.33
CA THR A 52 31.24 10.42 -10.98
C THR A 52 31.23 10.14 -9.48
N ARG A 53 30.14 9.63 -8.98
CA ARG A 53 29.94 9.12 -7.62
C ARG A 53 28.95 7.96 -7.59
N LEU A 54 28.89 7.26 -6.49
CA LEU A 54 27.83 6.30 -6.26
C LEU A 54 26.50 7.06 -6.10
N ALA A 55 25.43 6.49 -6.68
CA ALA A 55 24.09 7.01 -6.52
C ALA A 55 23.56 6.76 -5.09
N GLU A 56 22.77 7.69 -4.60
CA GLU A 56 22.01 7.54 -3.36
C GLU A 56 20.83 6.57 -3.55
N PRO A 57 20.25 6.04 -2.46
CA PRO A 57 19.02 5.25 -2.56
C PRO A 57 17.92 6.00 -3.31
N GLY A 58 17.30 5.36 -4.30
CA GLY A 58 16.19 5.94 -5.10
C GLY A 58 16.59 7.09 -6.02
N GLU A 59 17.87 7.42 -6.19
CA GLU A 59 18.30 8.60 -6.96
C GLU A 59 17.85 8.57 -8.42
N PHE A 60 17.90 7.43 -9.09
CA PHE A 60 17.44 7.31 -10.49
C PHE A 60 15.93 7.55 -10.61
N THR A 61 15.16 7.03 -9.67
CA THR A 61 13.70 7.23 -9.63
C THR A 61 13.34 8.68 -9.26
N ARG A 62 14.12 9.32 -8.36
CA ARG A 62 13.97 10.75 -8.04
C ARG A 62 14.19 11.61 -9.28
N ARG A 63 15.25 11.38 -10.05
CA ARG A 63 15.52 12.09 -11.32
C ARG A 63 14.40 11.87 -12.33
N ALA A 64 13.88 10.65 -12.44
CA ALA A 64 12.74 10.36 -13.31
C ALA A 64 11.52 11.19 -12.91
N MET A 65 11.23 11.34 -11.62
CA MET A 65 10.15 12.18 -11.12
C MET A 65 10.41 13.68 -11.39
N GLU A 66 11.60 14.19 -11.06
CA GLU A 66 12.00 15.59 -11.28
C GLU A 66 11.93 15.98 -12.77
N ASN A 67 12.23 15.03 -13.67
CA ASN A 67 12.15 15.21 -15.12
C ASN A 67 10.74 14.88 -15.67
N GLY A 68 9.72 14.72 -14.82
CA GLY A 68 8.33 14.50 -15.22
C GLY A 68 8.06 13.17 -15.95
N LYS A 69 8.93 12.16 -15.76
CA LYS A 69 8.74 10.81 -16.29
C LYS A 69 7.79 10.00 -15.44
N LEU A 70 7.79 10.24 -14.15
CA LEU A 70 6.92 9.59 -13.16
C LEU A 70 6.29 10.67 -12.28
N ASP A 71 5.05 10.48 -11.86
CA ASP A 71 4.48 11.19 -10.74
C ASP A 71 4.77 10.48 -9.41
N LEU A 72 4.45 11.10 -8.28
CA LEU A 72 4.74 10.54 -6.96
C LEU A 72 4.04 9.20 -6.73
N THR A 73 2.81 9.02 -7.24
CA THR A 73 2.08 7.75 -7.09
C THR A 73 2.71 6.64 -7.90
N GLN A 74 3.26 6.96 -9.07
CA GLN A 74 4.01 6.01 -9.90
C GLN A 74 5.33 5.61 -9.24
N VAL A 75 6.02 6.54 -8.58
CA VAL A 75 7.23 6.26 -7.78
C VAL A 75 6.93 5.25 -6.68
N GLU A 76 5.85 5.47 -5.92
CA GLU A 76 5.41 4.53 -4.89
C GLU A 76 5.01 3.17 -5.49
N GLY A 77 4.26 3.18 -6.61
CA GLY A 77 3.93 1.96 -7.33
C GLY A 77 5.15 1.17 -7.82
N LEU A 78 6.24 1.85 -8.18
CA LEU A 78 7.51 1.20 -8.51
C LEU A 78 8.14 0.55 -7.26
N GLY A 79 8.13 1.23 -6.12
CA GLY A 79 8.59 0.68 -4.85
C GLY A 79 7.79 -0.57 -4.47
N ASP A 80 6.46 -0.46 -4.49
CA ASP A 80 5.55 -1.57 -4.20
C ASP A 80 5.77 -2.76 -5.16
N LEU A 81 6.08 -2.51 -6.45
CA LEU A 81 6.35 -3.56 -7.42
C LEU A 81 7.65 -4.32 -7.13
N ILE A 82 8.67 -3.61 -6.66
CA ILE A 82 9.97 -4.19 -6.30
C ILE A 82 9.84 -5.08 -5.06
N GLU A 83 8.97 -4.68 -4.12
CA GLU A 83 8.72 -5.39 -2.86
C GLU A 83 7.61 -6.45 -2.96
N ALA A 84 6.94 -6.55 -4.11
CA ALA A 84 5.84 -7.48 -4.31
C ALA A 84 6.28 -8.95 -4.17
N GLU A 85 5.68 -9.66 -3.23
CA GLU A 85 5.93 -11.07 -2.91
C GLU A 85 4.81 -11.98 -3.47
N THR A 86 3.65 -11.41 -3.85
CA THR A 86 2.49 -12.15 -4.35
C THR A 86 1.93 -11.58 -5.65
N GLU A 87 1.13 -12.38 -6.35
CA GLU A 87 0.53 -11.98 -7.63
C GLU A 87 -0.47 -10.82 -7.48
N ALA A 88 -1.19 -10.75 -6.37
CA ALA A 88 -2.09 -9.63 -6.09
C ALA A 88 -1.33 -8.32 -5.90
N GLN A 89 -0.22 -8.36 -5.13
CA GLN A 89 0.67 -7.20 -4.96
C GLN A 89 1.25 -6.75 -6.30
N ARG A 90 1.81 -7.67 -7.07
CA ARG A 90 2.39 -7.36 -8.39
C ARG A 90 1.37 -6.67 -9.31
N LYS A 91 0.15 -7.21 -9.41
CA LYS A 91 -0.92 -6.64 -10.25
C LYS A 91 -1.32 -5.25 -9.79
N GLN A 92 -1.48 -5.06 -8.48
CA GLN A 92 -1.86 -3.78 -7.90
C GLN A 92 -0.76 -2.73 -8.13
N ALA A 93 0.50 -3.07 -7.82
CA ALA A 93 1.64 -2.19 -8.00
C ALA A 93 1.81 -1.76 -9.48
N LEU A 94 1.64 -2.68 -10.43
CA LEU A 94 1.66 -2.34 -11.86
C LEU A 94 0.52 -1.40 -12.28
N ARG A 95 -0.68 -1.53 -11.70
CA ARG A 95 -1.80 -0.59 -11.98
C ARG A 95 -1.45 0.81 -11.52
N VAL A 96 -0.86 0.95 -10.32
CA VAL A 96 -0.44 2.25 -9.77
C VAL A 96 0.72 2.81 -10.61
N LEU A 97 1.77 2.03 -10.87
CA LEU A 97 2.91 2.41 -11.70
C LEU A 97 2.50 2.83 -13.12
N SER A 98 1.45 2.24 -13.68
CA SER A 98 0.91 2.63 -15.00
C SER A 98 0.21 3.99 -15.01
N GLY A 99 0.17 4.72 -13.88
CA GLY A 99 -0.33 6.08 -13.78
C GLY A 99 -1.86 6.21 -13.74
N HIS A 100 -2.60 5.13 -13.50
CA HIS A 100 -4.07 5.18 -13.48
C HIS A 100 -4.62 6.11 -12.39
N LEU A 101 -3.96 6.21 -11.23
CA LEU A 101 -4.38 7.14 -10.18
C LEU A 101 -4.12 8.58 -10.59
N GLY A 102 -2.96 8.89 -11.15
CA GLY A 102 -2.64 10.21 -11.69
C GLY A 102 -3.63 10.67 -12.75
N GLN A 103 -4.00 9.78 -13.69
CA GLN A 103 -5.01 10.06 -14.72
C GLN A 103 -6.39 10.40 -14.11
N LYS A 104 -6.83 9.67 -13.08
CA LYS A 104 -8.07 10.01 -12.36
C LYS A 104 -7.98 11.39 -11.72
N VAL A 105 -6.86 11.69 -11.05
CA VAL A 105 -6.62 13.00 -10.43
C VAL A 105 -6.67 14.11 -11.46
N ASP A 106 -6.10 13.93 -12.65
CA ASP A 106 -6.16 14.92 -13.73
C ASP A 106 -7.60 15.19 -14.19
N ILE A 107 -8.40 14.14 -14.37
CA ILE A 107 -9.84 14.26 -14.71
C ILE A 107 -10.60 15.02 -13.62
N TRP A 108 -10.39 14.69 -12.36
CA TRP A 108 -11.03 15.39 -11.24
C TRP A 108 -10.62 16.85 -11.18
N ARG A 109 -9.32 17.11 -11.29
CA ARG A 109 -8.74 18.47 -11.31
C ARG A 109 -9.32 19.32 -12.43
N GLU A 110 -9.42 18.80 -13.67
CA GLU A 110 -10.02 19.51 -14.78
C GLU A 110 -11.48 19.90 -14.51
N LYS A 111 -12.27 18.97 -13.97
CA LYS A 111 -13.68 19.23 -13.60
C LYS A 111 -13.78 20.30 -12.50
N LEU A 112 -12.91 20.24 -11.48
CA LEU A 112 -12.92 21.23 -10.39
C LEU A 112 -12.44 22.61 -10.85
N ILE A 113 -11.44 22.70 -11.72
CA ILE A 113 -11.02 23.95 -12.34
C ILE A 113 -12.16 24.55 -13.17
N ARG A 114 -12.89 23.72 -13.93
CA ARG A 114 -14.07 24.18 -14.70
C ARG A 114 -15.13 24.74 -13.76
N ALA A 115 -15.42 24.05 -12.65
CA ALA A 115 -16.39 24.53 -11.67
C ALA A 115 -15.95 25.85 -11.02
N ALA A 116 -14.69 25.97 -10.60
CA ALA A 116 -14.14 27.20 -10.03
C ALA A 116 -14.21 28.38 -11.03
N ALA A 117 -13.85 28.14 -12.30
CA ALA A 117 -13.91 29.16 -13.34
C ALA A 117 -15.34 29.66 -13.58
N LEU A 118 -16.35 28.79 -13.53
CA LEU A 118 -17.77 29.17 -13.66
C LEU A 118 -18.20 30.06 -12.50
N LEU A 119 -17.77 29.76 -11.26
CA LEU A 119 -18.07 30.59 -10.09
C LEU A 119 -17.38 31.95 -10.20
N GLU A 120 -16.10 31.99 -10.59
CA GLU A 120 -15.34 33.25 -10.75
C GLU A 120 -15.98 34.17 -11.79
N VAL A 121 -16.42 33.63 -12.95
CA VAL A 121 -17.14 34.44 -13.94
C VAL A 121 -18.42 35.05 -13.33
N THR A 122 -19.14 34.34 -12.48
CA THR A 122 -20.35 34.87 -11.85
C THR A 122 -20.02 35.94 -10.81
N ILE A 123 -18.88 35.82 -10.11
CA ILE A 123 -18.41 36.83 -9.14
C ILE A 123 -17.95 38.10 -9.85
N ASP A 124 -17.13 37.98 -10.90
CA ASP A 124 -16.52 39.11 -11.60
C ASP A 124 -17.55 39.93 -12.41
N PHE A 125 -18.60 39.30 -12.91
CA PHE A 125 -19.65 39.94 -13.71
C PHE A 125 -20.99 40.05 -12.98
N ALA A 126 -20.97 40.11 -11.63
CA ALA A 126 -22.18 40.22 -10.80
C ALA A 126 -23.06 41.45 -11.13
N ASP A 127 -22.47 42.52 -11.66
CA ASP A 127 -23.15 43.77 -12.06
C ASP A 127 -23.65 43.75 -13.52
N GLU A 128 -23.33 42.71 -14.30
CA GLU A 128 -23.79 42.55 -15.67
C GLU A 128 -24.91 41.50 -15.71
N ASP A 129 -25.90 41.69 -16.65
CA ASP A 129 -26.90 40.67 -16.92
C ASP A 129 -26.25 39.36 -17.45
N VAL A 130 -25.67 38.55 -16.56
CA VAL A 130 -25.18 37.20 -16.90
C VAL A 130 -26.41 36.31 -17.01
N PRO A 131 -26.81 35.89 -18.20
CA PRO A 131 -28.13 35.29 -18.43
C PRO A 131 -28.19 33.79 -18.00
N VAL A 132 -27.13 33.20 -17.45
CA VAL A 132 -27.08 31.75 -17.21
C VAL A 132 -26.75 31.49 -15.75
N ASP A 133 -27.68 30.84 -15.05
CA ASP A 133 -27.42 30.24 -13.76
C ASP A 133 -26.40 29.08 -13.92
N VAL A 134 -25.17 29.26 -13.42
CA VAL A 134 -24.09 28.28 -13.51
C VAL A 134 -24.18 27.21 -12.42
N SER A 135 -25.01 27.42 -11.39
CA SER A 135 -25.07 26.53 -10.23
C SER A 135 -25.43 25.07 -10.57
N PRO A 136 -26.31 24.76 -11.55
CA PRO A 136 -26.58 23.38 -11.91
C PRO A 136 -25.35 22.65 -12.50
N GLU A 137 -24.60 23.31 -13.41
CA GLU A 137 -23.38 22.70 -13.99
C GLU A 137 -22.32 22.50 -12.93
N VAL A 138 -22.09 23.49 -12.07
CA VAL A 138 -21.14 23.39 -10.96
C VAL A 138 -21.51 22.25 -10.04
N THR A 139 -22.78 22.15 -9.61
CA THR A 139 -23.28 21.10 -8.73
C THR A 139 -23.10 19.70 -9.35
N GLU A 140 -23.36 19.54 -10.65
CA GLU A 140 -23.17 18.28 -11.37
C GLU A 140 -21.67 17.88 -11.37
N LEU A 141 -20.76 18.82 -11.68
CA LEU A 141 -19.33 18.58 -11.69
C LEU A 141 -18.82 18.15 -10.30
N LEU A 142 -19.23 18.87 -9.23
CA LEU A 142 -18.82 18.58 -7.88
C LEU A 142 -19.34 17.23 -7.39
N ASN A 143 -20.60 16.92 -7.64
CA ASN A 143 -21.19 15.63 -7.28
C ASN A 143 -20.51 14.47 -7.99
N ALA A 144 -20.20 14.60 -9.26
CA ALA A 144 -19.50 13.57 -10.02
C ALA A 144 -18.09 13.30 -9.46
N VAL A 145 -17.31 14.37 -9.17
CA VAL A 145 -15.98 14.22 -8.59
C VAL A 145 -16.04 13.65 -7.18
N ASN A 146 -16.95 14.15 -6.34
CA ASN A 146 -17.11 13.68 -4.98
C ASN A 146 -17.49 12.19 -4.92
N ALA A 147 -18.41 11.74 -5.76
CA ALA A 147 -18.80 10.33 -5.84
C ALA A 147 -17.60 9.43 -6.20
N ASP A 148 -16.79 9.85 -7.19
CA ASP A 148 -15.60 9.12 -7.61
C ASP A 148 -14.53 9.07 -6.49
N ILE A 149 -14.29 10.20 -5.81
CA ILE A 149 -13.33 10.26 -4.69
C ILE A 149 -13.79 9.39 -3.52
N LEU A 150 -15.07 9.43 -3.15
CA LEU A 150 -15.61 8.59 -2.08
C LEU A 150 -15.53 7.10 -2.40
N ALA A 151 -15.75 6.72 -3.68
CA ALA A 151 -15.56 5.34 -4.12
C ALA A 151 -14.09 4.90 -4.01
N GLU A 152 -13.14 5.79 -4.34
CA GLU A 152 -11.71 5.51 -4.19
C GLU A 152 -11.31 5.39 -2.71
N ILE A 153 -11.80 6.28 -1.84
CA ILE A 153 -11.59 6.20 -0.38
C ILE A 153 -12.13 4.88 0.18
N ALA A 154 -13.30 4.44 -0.24
CA ALA A 154 -13.88 3.17 0.21
C ALA A 154 -13.02 1.95 -0.15
N GLY A 155 -12.26 2.03 -1.26
CA GLY A 155 -11.35 0.98 -1.72
C GLY A 155 -9.96 1.00 -1.07
N THR A 156 -9.58 2.08 -0.36
CA THR A 156 -8.20 2.26 0.13
C THR A 156 -7.78 1.22 1.15
N HIS A 157 -8.65 0.87 2.10
CA HIS A 157 -8.33 -0.12 3.14
C HIS A 157 -7.96 -1.48 2.53
N THR A 158 -8.75 -1.95 1.58
CA THR A 158 -8.46 -3.22 0.89
C THR A 158 -7.16 -3.12 0.06
N ALA A 159 -6.95 -1.99 -0.61
CA ALA A 159 -5.74 -1.75 -1.39
C ALA A 159 -4.49 -1.74 -0.50
N GLU A 160 -4.56 -1.11 0.67
CA GLU A 160 -3.49 -1.13 1.65
C GLU A 160 -3.21 -2.55 2.17
N ARG A 161 -4.26 -3.34 2.44
CA ARG A 161 -4.11 -4.74 2.87
C ARG A 161 -3.50 -5.64 1.80
N ILE A 162 -3.79 -5.42 0.54
CA ILE A 162 -3.08 -6.12 -0.54
C ILE A 162 -1.60 -5.71 -0.55
N ARG A 163 -1.28 -4.44 -0.34
CA ARG A 163 0.11 -3.96 -0.30
C ARG A 163 0.88 -4.52 0.90
N THR A 164 0.34 -4.38 2.11
CA THR A 164 1.04 -4.72 3.36
C THR A 164 0.87 -6.18 3.80
N GLY A 165 -0.15 -6.86 3.31
CA GLY A 165 -0.60 -8.17 3.73
C GLY A 165 -1.84 -8.10 4.65
N PHE A 166 -2.77 -9.04 4.44
CA PHE A 166 -3.90 -9.24 5.33
C PHE A 166 -3.42 -9.87 6.63
N GLU A 167 -3.81 -9.32 7.75
CA GLU A 167 -3.50 -9.87 9.06
C GLU A 167 -4.53 -10.92 9.47
N VAL A 168 -4.08 -12.14 9.75
CA VAL A 168 -4.92 -13.25 10.23
C VAL A 168 -4.43 -13.68 11.61
N ALA A 169 -5.21 -13.40 12.65
CA ALA A 169 -4.86 -13.75 14.03
C ALA A 169 -5.37 -15.14 14.44
N ILE A 170 -4.50 -15.95 15.03
CA ILE A 170 -4.88 -17.22 15.65
C ILE A 170 -5.08 -16.99 17.15
N ILE A 171 -6.34 -17.07 17.60
CA ILE A 171 -6.76 -16.75 18.96
C ILE A 171 -7.26 -18.01 19.69
N GLY A 172 -6.95 -18.16 20.94
CA GLY A 172 -7.40 -19.29 21.77
C GLY A 172 -6.67 -19.34 23.09
N ARG A 173 -7.13 -20.18 24.04
CA ARG A 173 -6.53 -20.35 25.36
C ARG A 173 -5.07 -20.83 25.30
N PRO A 174 -4.30 -20.69 26.37
CA PRO A 174 -3.00 -21.35 26.49
C PRO A 174 -3.12 -22.85 26.20
N ASN A 175 -2.14 -23.40 25.48
CA ASN A 175 -2.09 -24.81 25.07
C ASN A 175 -3.23 -25.30 24.15
N ALA A 176 -3.98 -24.39 23.51
CA ALA A 176 -4.96 -24.73 22.47
C ALA A 176 -4.32 -25.21 21.15
N GLY A 177 -2.99 -25.13 21.01
CA GLY A 177 -2.29 -25.58 19.79
C GLY A 177 -2.08 -24.49 18.75
N LYS A 178 -2.15 -23.21 19.14
CA LYS A 178 -1.97 -22.05 18.24
C LYS A 178 -0.61 -22.09 17.52
N SER A 179 0.49 -22.14 18.27
CA SER A 179 1.85 -22.17 17.71
C SER A 179 2.10 -23.45 16.91
N THR A 180 1.48 -24.58 17.28
CA THR A 180 1.56 -25.83 16.51
C THR A 180 0.85 -25.68 15.16
N LEU A 181 -0.32 -25.03 15.15
CA LEU A 181 -1.05 -24.73 13.91
C LEU A 181 -0.28 -23.74 13.04
N LEU A 182 0.28 -22.68 13.63
CA LEU A 182 1.09 -21.70 12.94
C LEU A 182 2.31 -22.36 12.28
N ASN A 183 3.03 -23.23 13.01
CA ASN A 183 4.16 -24.00 12.47
C ASN A 183 3.74 -24.95 11.33
N ALA A 184 2.55 -25.58 11.44
CA ALA A 184 2.02 -26.41 10.36
C ALA A 184 1.64 -25.61 9.11
N LEU A 185 1.24 -24.36 9.26
CA LEU A 185 1.01 -23.42 8.16
C LEU A 185 2.34 -22.92 7.59
N ALA A 186 3.29 -22.52 8.44
CA ALA A 186 4.62 -22.04 8.05
C ALA A 186 5.48 -23.10 7.32
N GLY A 187 5.31 -24.38 7.64
CA GLY A 187 6.03 -25.48 7.01
C GLY A 187 5.55 -25.85 5.60
N ARG A 188 4.64 -25.09 4.99
CA ARG A 188 4.13 -25.30 3.63
C ARG A 188 4.89 -24.46 2.61
N ASP A 189 4.85 -24.88 1.35
CA ASP A 189 5.48 -24.15 0.22
C ASP A 189 4.94 -22.72 0.04
N ALA A 190 3.81 -22.38 0.67
CA ALA A 190 3.22 -21.05 0.64
C ALA A 190 3.88 -20.04 1.61
N ALA A 191 4.77 -20.48 2.52
CA ALA A 191 5.46 -19.57 3.43
C ALA A 191 6.52 -18.76 2.68
N ILE A 192 6.46 -17.43 2.80
CA ILE A 192 7.43 -16.52 2.23
C ILE A 192 8.57 -16.37 3.25
N THR A 193 9.72 -16.95 2.93
CA THR A 193 10.92 -16.80 3.77
C THR A 193 11.58 -15.47 3.46
N SER A 194 11.29 -14.45 4.26
CA SER A 194 12.03 -13.18 4.19
C SER A 194 13.46 -13.39 4.69
N ALA A 195 14.44 -12.98 3.88
CA ALA A 195 15.86 -12.95 4.28
C ALA A 195 16.20 -11.83 5.28
N VAL A 196 15.23 -11.03 5.71
CA VAL A 196 15.41 -9.96 6.68
C VAL A 196 15.26 -10.53 8.10
N ALA A 197 16.38 -11.03 8.63
CA ALA A 197 16.51 -11.33 10.04
C ALA A 197 16.66 -10.02 10.82
N GLY A 198 15.67 -9.67 11.64
CA GLY A 198 15.91 -8.57 12.58
C GLY A 198 14.75 -7.71 13.02
N THR A 199 13.61 -8.29 13.47
CA THR A 199 12.68 -7.54 14.34
C THR A 199 11.91 -8.51 15.24
N THR A 200 12.61 -9.50 15.83
CA THR A 200 11.98 -10.56 16.61
C THR A 200 12.22 -10.35 18.10
N ARG A 201 11.25 -9.72 18.78
CA ARG A 201 11.07 -9.95 20.22
C ARG A 201 9.62 -10.10 20.67
N ASP A 202 8.61 -9.66 19.90
CA ASP A 202 7.26 -9.50 20.47
C ASP A 202 6.12 -10.26 19.78
N VAL A 203 6.19 -10.71 18.52
CA VAL A 203 5.14 -11.52 17.85
C VAL A 203 5.78 -12.46 16.85
N ILE A 204 5.42 -13.75 16.86
CA ILE A 204 5.81 -14.66 15.78
C ILE A 204 4.87 -14.38 14.60
N GLU A 205 5.44 -13.80 13.54
CA GLU A 205 4.74 -13.51 12.29
C GLU A 205 5.18 -14.49 11.20
N VAL A 206 4.22 -15.04 10.47
CA VAL A 206 4.50 -15.88 9.29
C VAL A 206 3.82 -15.26 8.09
N ARG A 207 4.62 -14.79 7.13
CA ARG A 207 4.13 -14.30 5.84
C ARG A 207 3.90 -15.46 4.89
N MET A 208 2.79 -15.44 4.17
CA MET A 208 2.38 -16.48 3.25
C MET A 208 1.74 -15.91 1.99
N ASP A 209 1.97 -16.59 0.87
CA ASP A 209 1.14 -16.45 -0.32
C ASP A 209 -0.02 -17.45 -0.24
N LEU A 210 -1.21 -16.96 0.01
CA LEU A 210 -2.42 -17.79 0.02
C LEU A 210 -3.24 -17.57 -1.27
N GLY A 211 -2.89 -18.29 -2.33
CA GLY A 211 -3.57 -18.21 -3.62
C GLY A 211 -3.40 -16.86 -4.32
N GLY A 212 -2.21 -16.31 -4.22
CA GLY A 212 -1.85 -15.00 -4.78
C GLY A 212 -2.12 -13.82 -3.85
N LEU A 213 -2.74 -14.04 -2.66
CA LEU A 213 -2.98 -13.01 -1.66
C LEU A 213 -1.87 -13.00 -0.60
N PRO A 214 -1.32 -11.83 -0.23
CA PRO A 214 -0.37 -11.72 0.86
C PRO A 214 -1.09 -11.83 2.20
N VAL A 215 -0.69 -12.78 3.04
CA VAL A 215 -1.28 -13.00 4.36
C VAL A 215 -0.19 -13.07 5.41
N THR A 216 -0.35 -12.33 6.49
CA THR A 216 0.50 -12.39 7.68
C THR A 216 -0.25 -13.08 8.81
N LEU A 217 0.18 -14.27 9.18
CA LEU A 217 -0.36 -15.00 10.34
C LEU A 217 0.27 -14.46 11.62
N LEU A 218 -0.57 -14.12 12.60
CA LEU A 218 -0.16 -13.62 13.91
C LEU A 218 -0.35 -14.69 14.97
N ASP A 219 0.73 -15.07 15.69
CA ASP A 219 0.62 -15.90 16.90
C ASP A 219 0.36 -15.02 18.14
N THR A 220 -0.87 -15.07 18.64
CA THR A 220 -1.21 -14.37 19.88
C THR A 220 -0.78 -15.12 21.15
N ALA A 221 -0.09 -16.29 21.01
CA ALA A 221 0.34 -17.13 22.14
C ALA A 221 1.80 -16.95 22.56
N GLY A 222 2.63 -16.30 21.75
CA GLY A 222 4.05 -16.04 22.05
C GLY A 222 4.27 -15.16 23.29
N LEU A 223 3.20 -14.70 23.86
CA LEU A 223 3.13 -13.81 25.02
C LEU A 223 3.00 -14.66 26.30
N ARG A 224 4.13 -15.24 26.74
CA ARG A 224 4.19 -15.86 28.08
C ARG A 224 4.05 -14.75 29.11
N GLU A 225 3.25 -15.01 30.15
CA GLU A 225 3.26 -14.21 31.36
C GLU A 225 4.69 -14.18 31.93
N GLY A 226 5.44 -13.18 31.58
CA GLY A 226 6.76 -12.86 32.11
C GLY A 226 6.64 -11.71 33.08
N ALA A 227 7.51 -11.69 34.07
CA ALA A 227 7.39 -10.89 35.29
C ALA A 227 7.86 -9.42 35.15
N ASP A 228 8.20 -8.94 33.96
CA ASP A 228 8.75 -7.59 33.76
C ASP A 228 7.75 -6.63 33.08
N GLU A 229 7.72 -5.38 33.54
CA GLU A 229 6.83 -4.30 33.10
C GLU A 229 6.91 -4.02 31.57
N VAL A 230 8.05 -4.25 30.94
CA VAL A 230 8.27 -4.07 29.49
C VAL A 230 7.61 -5.22 28.70
N GLU A 231 7.53 -6.41 29.26
CA GLU A 231 6.90 -7.59 28.66
C GLU A 231 5.36 -7.48 28.68
N SER A 232 4.78 -6.84 29.71
CA SER A 232 3.32 -6.61 29.79
C SER A 232 2.82 -5.66 28.67
N ILE A 233 3.59 -4.65 28.29
CA ILE A 233 3.25 -3.72 27.19
C ILE A 233 3.25 -4.45 25.82
N GLY A 234 4.18 -5.39 25.63
CA GLY A 234 4.23 -6.25 24.43
C GLY A 234 2.99 -7.15 24.31
N ILE A 235 2.56 -7.73 25.43
CA ILE A 235 1.37 -8.59 25.52
C ILE A 235 0.09 -7.84 25.14
N ASP A 236 -0.12 -6.65 25.71
CA ASP A 236 -1.31 -5.86 25.42
C ASP A 236 -1.35 -5.39 23.96
N ARG A 237 -0.20 -5.01 23.39
CA ARG A 237 -0.11 -4.64 21.96
C ARG A 237 -0.46 -5.80 21.03
N ALA A 238 0.06 -6.98 21.29
CA ALA A 238 -0.22 -8.13 20.43
C ALA A 238 -1.66 -8.64 20.59
N LYS A 239 -2.24 -8.51 21.79
CA LYS A 239 -3.67 -8.77 22.01
C LYS A 239 -4.52 -7.78 21.21
N THR A 240 -4.25 -6.50 21.32
CA THR A 240 -4.94 -5.44 20.56
C THR A 240 -4.80 -5.66 19.05
N ARG A 241 -3.59 -5.98 18.56
CA ARG A 241 -3.36 -6.27 17.12
C ARG A 241 -4.13 -7.54 16.68
N GLY A 242 -4.15 -8.58 17.51
CA GLY A 242 -4.94 -9.78 17.24
C GLY A 242 -6.46 -9.50 17.19
N GLU A 243 -6.95 -8.60 18.04
CA GLU A 243 -8.36 -8.18 18.04
C GLU A 243 -8.71 -7.32 16.81
N GLN A 244 -7.75 -6.56 16.28
CA GLN A 244 -7.90 -5.68 15.12
C GLN A 244 -7.55 -6.35 13.78
N ALA A 245 -7.11 -7.61 13.79
CA ALA A 245 -6.74 -8.34 12.59
C ALA A 245 -7.91 -8.41 11.59
N ASP A 246 -7.56 -8.46 10.30
CA ASP A 246 -8.55 -8.51 9.21
C ASP A 246 -9.43 -9.76 9.29
N LEU A 247 -8.89 -10.87 9.79
CA LEU A 247 -9.61 -12.11 10.00
C LEU A 247 -9.10 -12.81 11.28
N ARG A 248 -10.02 -13.38 12.07
CA ARG A 248 -9.67 -14.09 13.29
C ARG A 248 -10.05 -15.55 13.21
N VAL A 249 -9.12 -16.40 13.59
CA VAL A 249 -9.29 -17.86 13.70
C VAL A 249 -9.25 -18.24 15.16
N PHE A 250 -10.39 -18.62 15.71
CA PHE A 250 -10.53 -19.04 17.10
C PHE A 250 -10.33 -20.55 17.23
N LEU A 251 -9.42 -20.93 18.12
CA LEU A 251 -9.27 -22.32 18.59
C LEU A 251 -9.98 -22.45 19.94
N SER A 252 -11.20 -22.98 19.95
CA SER A 252 -12.07 -23.07 21.13
C SER A 252 -12.83 -24.39 21.20
N GLU A 253 -13.09 -24.87 22.39
CA GLU A 253 -13.95 -26.02 22.61
C GLU A 253 -15.44 -25.64 22.48
N GLU A 254 -16.28 -26.63 22.25
CA GLU A 254 -17.72 -26.43 22.15
C GLU A 254 -18.31 -25.93 23.48
N GLY A 255 -19.04 -24.82 23.46
CA GLY A 255 -19.61 -24.20 24.66
C GLY A 255 -18.62 -23.35 25.48
N GLU A 256 -17.38 -23.22 25.05
CA GLU A 256 -16.38 -22.35 25.67
C GLU A 256 -16.59 -20.88 25.26
N GLU A 257 -16.53 -19.98 26.23
CA GLU A 257 -16.59 -18.55 25.99
C GLU A 257 -15.33 -18.08 25.23
N LEU A 258 -15.53 -17.36 24.13
CA LEU A 258 -14.42 -16.82 23.34
C LEU A 258 -13.77 -15.63 24.08
N PRO A 259 -12.44 -15.48 23.99
CA PRO A 259 -11.73 -14.37 24.65
C PRO A 259 -12.19 -12.98 24.17
N VAL A 260 -12.71 -12.89 22.94
CA VAL A 260 -13.26 -11.71 22.30
C VAL A 260 -14.52 -12.11 21.54
N ALA A 261 -15.52 -11.24 21.50
CA ALA A 261 -16.75 -11.51 20.76
C ALA A 261 -16.46 -11.75 19.27
N ALA A 262 -16.95 -12.86 18.72
CA ALA A 262 -16.80 -13.18 17.32
C ALA A 262 -17.68 -12.28 16.44
N VAL A 263 -17.18 -11.91 15.26
CA VAL A 263 -17.93 -11.25 14.19
C VAL A 263 -18.26 -12.25 13.07
N ALA A 264 -19.08 -11.80 12.11
CA ALA A 264 -19.69 -12.69 11.11
C ALA A 264 -18.71 -13.55 10.29
N ASP A 265 -17.54 -13.00 9.98
CA ASP A 265 -16.52 -13.67 9.13
C ASP A 265 -15.52 -14.51 9.92
N ASP A 266 -15.51 -14.43 11.25
CA ASP A 266 -14.56 -15.17 12.08
C ASP A 266 -14.71 -16.69 11.92
N ILE A 267 -13.57 -17.36 11.99
CA ILE A 267 -13.50 -18.81 11.86
C ILE A 267 -13.34 -19.43 13.24
N VAL A 268 -14.30 -20.24 13.66
CA VAL A 268 -14.21 -20.96 14.95
C VAL A 268 -13.98 -22.46 14.67
N LEU A 269 -12.88 -23.01 15.21
CA LEU A 269 -12.48 -24.40 15.03
C LEU A 269 -12.16 -25.03 16.38
N ARG A 270 -12.49 -26.32 16.52
CA ARG A 270 -12.08 -27.11 17.68
C ARG A 270 -10.63 -27.56 17.51
N PRO A 271 -9.74 -27.34 18.50
CA PRO A 271 -8.35 -27.76 18.41
C PRO A 271 -8.19 -29.29 18.60
N LYS A 272 -6.98 -29.78 18.27
CA LYS A 272 -6.54 -31.17 18.56
C LYS A 272 -7.44 -32.25 17.92
N ALA A 273 -7.74 -32.10 16.63
CA ALA A 273 -8.54 -33.05 15.84
C ALA A 273 -8.01 -34.48 15.92
N ASP A 274 -6.68 -34.64 16.06
CA ASP A 274 -5.98 -35.93 16.22
C ASP A 274 -6.37 -36.71 17.49
N LEU A 275 -6.90 -36.06 18.53
CA LEU A 275 -7.33 -36.66 19.78
C LEU A 275 -8.86 -36.86 19.84
N ARG A 276 -9.59 -36.67 18.74
CA ARG A 276 -11.06 -36.67 18.70
C ARG A 276 -11.63 -37.80 17.86
N ALA A 277 -12.77 -38.29 18.27
CA ALA A 277 -13.54 -39.28 17.50
C ALA A 277 -14.26 -38.63 16.29
N SER A 278 -14.59 -37.33 16.36
CA SER A 278 -15.24 -36.57 15.26
C SER A 278 -14.35 -35.42 14.80
N ALA A 279 -14.15 -35.34 13.49
CA ALA A 279 -13.35 -34.31 12.83
C ALA A 279 -14.15 -33.06 12.46
N ASP A 280 -15.47 -33.01 12.73
CA ASP A 280 -16.31 -31.89 12.33
C ASP A 280 -15.84 -30.58 12.97
N LYS A 281 -15.56 -29.58 12.14
CA LYS A 281 -15.03 -28.26 12.54
C LYS A 281 -13.81 -28.37 13.46
N ALA A 282 -13.00 -29.41 13.33
CA ALA A 282 -11.81 -29.64 14.15
C ALA A 282 -10.53 -29.55 13.32
N ILE A 283 -9.44 -29.06 13.95
CA ILE A 283 -8.15 -28.87 13.31
C ILE A 283 -7.02 -29.44 14.18
N SER A 284 -6.01 -30.03 13.53
CA SER A 284 -4.77 -30.47 14.18
C SER A 284 -3.55 -29.91 13.42
N GLY A 285 -2.74 -29.09 14.09
CA GLY A 285 -1.43 -28.69 13.58
C GLY A 285 -0.40 -29.84 13.60
N VAL A 286 -0.63 -30.91 14.35
CA VAL A 286 0.29 -32.06 14.44
C VAL A 286 0.14 -32.97 13.21
N THR A 287 -1.10 -33.31 12.84
CA THR A 287 -1.38 -34.20 11.71
C THR A 287 -1.71 -33.48 10.41
N GLY A 288 -1.93 -32.17 10.45
CA GLY A 288 -2.38 -31.38 9.32
C GLY A 288 -3.87 -31.54 8.99
N GLN A 289 -4.61 -32.31 9.77
CA GLN A 289 -6.06 -32.50 9.56
C GLN A 289 -6.80 -31.18 9.71
N GLY A 290 -7.68 -30.83 8.74
CA GLY A 290 -8.46 -29.59 8.72
C GLY A 290 -7.69 -28.35 8.24
N VAL A 291 -6.36 -28.43 8.08
CA VAL A 291 -5.52 -27.29 7.66
C VAL A 291 -5.80 -26.87 6.21
N PRO A 292 -5.95 -27.78 5.22
CA PRO A 292 -6.33 -27.36 3.87
C PRO A 292 -7.66 -26.63 3.82
N GLN A 293 -8.68 -27.11 4.55
CA GLN A 293 -10.00 -26.48 4.60
C GLN A 293 -9.97 -25.09 5.26
N LEU A 294 -9.11 -24.90 6.28
CA LEU A 294 -8.88 -23.58 6.87
C LEU A 294 -8.29 -22.61 5.84
N ILE A 295 -7.27 -23.05 5.08
CA ILE A 295 -6.64 -22.25 4.04
C ILE A 295 -7.66 -21.83 2.98
N GLU A 296 -8.42 -22.79 2.44
CA GLU A 296 -9.47 -22.51 1.45
C GLU A 296 -10.50 -21.50 1.97
N ARG A 297 -10.88 -21.61 3.24
CA ARG A 297 -11.81 -20.69 3.86
C ARG A 297 -11.24 -19.29 4.04
N ILE A 298 -9.98 -19.15 4.46
CA ILE A 298 -9.28 -17.86 4.54
C ILE A 298 -9.21 -17.24 3.14
N GLN A 299 -8.79 -17.99 2.13
CA GLN A 299 -8.70 -17.54 0.75
C GLN A 299 -10.07 -17.05 0.22
N ALA A 300 -11.13 -17.77 0.49
CA ALA A 300 -12.47 -17.39 0.04
C ALA A 300 -12.94 -16.07 0.68
N ILE A 301 -12.72 -15.89 2.00
CA ILE A 301 -13.12 -14.67 2.72
C ILE A 301 -12.29 -13.47 2.24
N LEU A 302 -10.96 -13.59 2.24
CA LEU A 302 -10.08 -12.50 1.85
C LEU A 302 -10.18 -12.18 0.35
N GLY A 303 -10.36 -13.20 -0.49
CA GLY A 303 -10.59 -13.03 -1.92
C GLY A 303 -11.87 -12.25 -2.22
N ALA A 304 -12.97 -12.52 -1.49
CA ALA A 304 -14.20 -11.77 -1.63
C ALA A 304 -14.02 -10.28 -1.24
N ARG A 305 -13.24 -10.00 -0.20
CA ARG A 305 -12.91 -8.63 0.20
C ARG A 305 -12.04 -7.91 -0.82
N SER A 306 -11.24 -8.64 -1.59
CA SER A 306 -10.33 -8.11 -2.60
C SER A 306 -10.99 -7.79 -3.95
N LEU A 307 -12.30 -7.85 -4.08
CA LEU A 307 -13.00 -7.57 -5.35
C LEU A 307 -13.09 -6.06 -5.67
N ASN A 308 -13.16 -5.20 -4.65
CA ASN A 308 -13.31 -3.75 -4.80
C ASN A 308 -12.05 -3.02 -4.33
N VAL A 309 -10.96 -3.16 -5.09
CA VAL A 309 -9.67 -2.55 -4.74
C VAL A 309 -9.54 -1.20 -5.41
N GLY A 310 -9.36 -0.14 -4.61
CA GLY A 310 -8.98 1.19 -5.08
C GLY A 310 -7.56 1.24 -5.67
N LEU A 311 -7.22 2.37 -6.26
CA LEU A 311 -5.87 2.69 -6.74
C LEU A 311 -5.02 3.37 -5.66
N ALA A 312 -5.68 3.93 -4.65
CA ALA A 312 -5.04 4.56 -3.50
C ALA A 312 -4.55 3.48 -2.52
N THR A 313 -3.25 3.22 -2.50
CA THR A 313 -2.62 2.09 -1.79
C THR A 313 -1.88 2.51 -0.52
N HIS A 314 -1.67 3.80 -0.32
CA HIS A 314 -0.95 4.35 0.82
C HIS A 314 -1.86 5.25 1.69
N GLU A 315 -1.57 5.31 2.99
CA GLU A 315 -2.31 6.16 3.93
C GLU A 315 -2.30 7.64 3.51
N ARG A 316 -1.19 8.15 2.95
CA ARG A 316 -1.14 9.52 2.45
C ARG A 316 -2.14 9.78 1.32
N HIS A 317 -2.40 8.77 0.45
CA HIS A 317 -3.42 8.86 -0.60
C HIS A 317 -4.80 9.04 0.03
N ARG A 318 -5.10 8.22 1.04
CA ARG A 318 -6.37 8.29 1.77
C ARG A 318 -6.56 9.67 2.41
N VAL A 319 -5.53 10.18 3.07
CA VAL A 319 -5.57 11.51 3.71
C VAL A 319 -5.77 12.62 2.67
N ALA A 320 -5.09 12.57 1.54
CA ALA A 320 -5.25 13.57 0.48
C ALA A 320 -6.66 13.53 -0.14
N LEU A 321 -7.17 12.32 -0.43
CA LEU A 321 -8.53 12.14 -0.95
C LEU A 321 -9.59 12.60 0.05
N GLN A 322 -9.41 12.34 1.35
CA GLN A 322 -10.32 12.82 2.40
C GLN A 322 -10.34 14.33 2.48
N LYS A 323 -9.18 14.99 2.48
CA LYS A 323 -9.11 16.47 2.46
C LYS A 323 -9.81 17.06 1.23
N SER A 324 -9.64 16.41 0.06
CA SER A 324 -10.34 16.83 -1.15
C SER A 324 -11.85 16.67 -1.01
N ALA A 325 -12.34 15.55 -0.49
CA ALA A 325 -13.77 15.31 -0.26
C ALA A 325 -14.37 16.30 0.75
N GLU A 326 -13.63 16.62 1.82
CA GLU A 326 -14.04 17.63 2.81
C GLU A 326 -14.19 19.02 2.18
N GLY A 327 -13.22 19.46 1.36
CA GLY A 327 -13.32 20.72 0.62
C GLY A 327 -14.50 20.74 -0.34
N LEU A 328 -14.75 19.63 -1.07
CA LEU A 328 -15.93 19.51 -1.94
C LEU A 328 -17.24 19.59 -1.16
N ALA A 329 -17.34 18.90 -0.03
CA ALA A 329 -18.53 18.96 0.82
C ALA A 329 -18.79 20.36 1.35
N ALA A 330 -17.73 21.08 1.76
CA ALA A 330 -17.81 22.46 2.21
C ALA A 330 -18.26 23.39 1.06
N ALA A 331 -17.66 23.25 -0.13
CA ALA A 331 -18.05 24.03 -1.31
C ALA A 331 -19.53 23.80 -1.68
N MET A 332 -20.00 22.55 -1.71
CA MET A 332 -21.40 22.23 -2.00
C MET A 332 -22.36 22.84 -0.98
N LEU A 333 -22.01 22.79 0.32
CA LEU A 333 -22.82 23.39 1.38
C LEU A 333 -22.96 24.90 1.20
N VAL A 334 -21.87 25.57 0.80
CA VAL A 334 -21.84 27.03 0.61
C VAL A 334 -22.62 27.43 -0.64
N LEU A 335 -22.55 26.65 -1.74
CA LEU A 335 -23.30 26.91 -2.96
C LEU A 335 -24.81 27.00 -2.76
N ASP A 336 -25.37 26.23 -1.82
CA ASP A 336 -26.80 26.26 -1.49
C ASP A 336 -27.24 27.62 -0.86
N HIS A 337 -26.29 28.46 -0.41
CA HIS A 337 -26.60 29.80 0.13
C HIS A 337 -26.70 30.89 -0.94
N GLY A 338 -26.39 30.57 -2.19
CA GLY A 338 -26.53 31.45 -3.35
C GLY A 338 -25.27 32.24 -3.72
N PRO A 339 -25.39 33.13 -4.75
CA PRO A 339 -24.26 33.79 -5.38
C PRO A 339 -23.37 34.66 -4.47
N ASP A 340 -23.93 35.20 -3.41
CA ASP A 340 -23.21 36.06 -2.44
C ASP A 340 -22.08 35.32 -1.69
N GLN A 341 -22.02 33.99 -1.83
CA GLN A 341 -21.01 33.14 -1.15
C GLN A 341 -20.17 32.33 -2.13
N TYR A 342 -20.21 32.62 -3.41
CA TYR A 342 -19.45 31.88 -4.41
C TYR A 342 -17.93 32.08 -4.28
N ASP A 343 -17.47 33.18 -3.69
CA ASP A 343 -16.09 33.42 -3.33
C ASP A 343 -15.57 32.37 -2.32
N ILE A 344 -16.38 32.07 -1.30
CA ILE A 344 -16.07 31.05 -0.30
C ILE A 344 -16.07 29.66 -0.94
N ALA A 345 -17.08 29.35 -1.76
CA ALA A 345 -17.15 28.09 -2.48
C ALA A 345 -15.93 27.89 -3.40
N SER A 346 -15.50 28.94 -4.10
CA SER A 346 -14.30 28.91 -4.96
C SER A 346 -13.03 28.64 -4.18
N GLU A 347 -12.87 29.19 -2.96
CA GLU A 347 -11.71 28.92 -2.12
C GLU A 347 -11.70 27.46 -1.60
N GLU A 348 -12.86 26.92 -1.21
CA GLU A 348 -12.98 25.50 -0.82
C GLU A 348 -12.63 24.56 -2.00
N LEU A 349 -13.01 24.91 -3.22
CA LEU A 349 -12.59 24.16 -4.41
C LEU A 349 -11.08 24.23 -4.63
N ARG A 350 -10.45 25.39 -4.40
CA ARG A 350 -8.99 25.49 -4.46
C ARG A 350 -8.29 24.60 -3.43
N HIS A 351 -8.84 24.49 -2.20
CA HIS A 351 -8.33 23.57 -1.18
C HIS A 351 -8.43 22.12 -1.66
N SER A 352 -9.57 21.74 -2.23
CA SER A 352 -9.76 20.40 -2.81
C SER A 352 -8.76 20.09 -3.92
N ILE A 353 -8.56 21.04 -4.86
CA ILE A 353 -7.60 20.90 -5.97
C ILE A 353 -6.17 20.73 -5.42
N ARG A 354 -5.75 21.56 -4.45
CA ARG A 354 -4.42 21.44 -3.83
C ARG A 354 -4.20 20.07 -3.18
N ALA A 355 -5.21 19.51 -2.51
CA ALA A 355 -5.12 18.18 -1.93
C ALA A 355 -4.89 17.08 -3.00
N LEU A 356 -5.54 17.20 -4.16
CA LEU A 356 -5.33 16.31 -5.31
C LEU A 356 -3.95 16.51 -5.95
N GLU A 357 -3.46 17.73 -6.05
CA GLU A 357 -2.13 18.04 -6.57
C GLU A 357 -1.02 17.52 -5.64
N ALA A 358 -1.21 17.60 -4.33
CA ALA A 358 -0.31 17.00 -3.34
C ALA A 358 -0.28 15.45 -3.43
N LEU A 359 -1.42 14.83 -3.77
CA LEU A 359 -1.51 13.39 -3.93
C LEU A 359 -0.55 12.88 -5.02
N VAL A 360 -0.49 13.55 -6.15
CA VAL A 360 0.38 13.19 -7.28
C VAL A 360 1.77 13.83 -7.23
N GLY A 361 2.05 14.62 -6.21
CA GLY A 361 3.39 15.19 -6.00
C GLY A 361 3.68 16.45 -6.82
N ARG A 362 2.66 17.24 -7.19
CA ARG A 362 2.85 18.52 -7.89
C ARG A 362 3.15 19.68 -6.96
N ILE A 363 2.76 19.57 -5.68
CA ILE A 363 2.95 20.59 -4.64
C ILE A 363 3.24 19.92 -3.28
N ASP A 364 3.89 20.66 -2.38
CA ASP A 364 4.07 20.34 -0.95
C ASP A 364 4.72 18.97 -0.63
N VAL A 365 5.65 18.50 -1.47
CA VAL A 365 6.20 17.15 -1.36
C VAL A 365 7.66 17.08 -0.89
N GLU A 366 8.36 18.21 -0.77
CA GLU A 366 9.81 18.25 -0.53
C GLU A 366 10.23 17.41 0.70
N ASN A 367 9.54 17.56 1.83
CA ASN A 367 9.83 16.81 3.05
C ASN A 367 9.45 15.32 2.95
N LEU A 368 8.56 14.95 2.02
CA LEU A 368 8.09 13.59 1.84
C LEU A 368 9.02 12.78 0.93
N LEU A 369 9.62 13.45 -0.06
CA LEU A 369 10.48 12.80 -1.04
C LEU A 369 11.68 12.10 -0.37
N ASP A 370 12.31 12.74 0.60
CA ASP A 370 13.47 12.16 1.31
C ASP A 370 13.09 10.88 2.06
N VAL A 371 11.89 10.82 2.66
CA VAL A 371 11.41 9.63 3.35
C VAL A 371 11.13 8.49 2.35
N ILE A 372 10.43 8.80 1.25
CA ILE A 372 10.09 7.80 0.23
C ILE A 372 11.37 7.25 -0.42
N PHE A 373 12.28 8.11 -0.87
CA PHE A 373 13.47 7.67 -1.58
C PHE A 373 14.49 6.96 -0.67
N SER A 374 14.54 7.30 0.61
CA SER A 374 15.42 6.59 1.57
C SER A 374 15.07 5.11 1.75
N SER A 375 13.83 4.71 1.47
CA SER A 375 13.38 3.31 1.53
C SER A 375 13.76 2.50 0.28
N PHE A 376 14.18 3.15 -0.81
CA PHE A 376 14.57 2.47 -2.04
C PHE A 376 15.93 1.80 -1.93
N CYS A 377 16.15 0.74 -2.70
CA CYS A 377 17.45 0.12 -2.83
C CYS A 377 18.47 1.06 -3.49
N LEU A 378 19.76 0.90 -3.15
CA LEU A 378 20.87 1.55 -3.86
C LEU A 378 20.83 1.20 -5.36
N GLY A 379 20.93 2.21 -6.22
CA GLY A 379 20.96 2.01 -7.66
C GLY A 379 19.60 1.94 -8.37
N LYS A 380 18.53 2.37 -7.68
CA LYS A 380 17.18 2.51 -8.28
C LYS A 380 16.65 3.92 -8.14
#